data_ae3797dd777dc93ac542ccc833a0d8e7
#
_entry.id   ae3797dd777dc93ac542ccc833a0d8e7
#
_cell.length_a   1.000
_cell.length_b   1.000
_cell.length_c   1.000
_cell.angle_alpha   90.00
_cell.angle_beta   90.00
_cell.angle_gamma   90.00
#
_symmetry.space_group_name_H-M   'P 1'
#
loop_
_entity.id
_entity.type
_entity.pdbx_description
1 polymer ?
#
loop_
_entity_poly.entity_id
_entity_poly.type
_entity_poly.pdbx_seq_one_letter_code
_entity_poly.pdbx_strand_id
1 'polypeptide(L)'
;MKERGLFDKEERLKVLSKLGDNLERLNKKINWELFSPILKKALKKEAKGLGGRPAYDYVMMFKIIILQRLYNISDEQTEYQINDRLSFMRFLGIELKDKVPDAKTIWLFKERLIEAKGLGGRPAYDYVMMFKIIILQRLYSAYFRQCR
;
A
#
# COMPACT_ATOMS: atom_id res chain seq x y z
N MET A 1 34.53 -13.39 5.30
CA MET A 1 33.14 -13.39 4.89
C MET A 1 32.27 -13.46 6.13
N LYS A 2 31.46 -12.43 6.38
CA LYS A 2 30.40 -12.54 7.40
C LYS A 2 29.36 -13.53 6.88
N GLU A 3 29.10 -14.58 7.63
CA GLU A 3 27.97 -15.46 7.37
C GLU A 3 26.68 -14.62 7.41
N ARG A 4 25.85 -14.73 6.37
CA ARG A 4 24.55 -14.09 6.33
C ARG A 4 23.67 -14.80 7.36
N GLY A 5 23.39 -14.12 8.46
CA GLY A 5 22.53 -14.66 9.51
C GLY A 5 21.10 -14.87 9.01
N LEU A 6 20.48 -15.95 9.41
CA LEU A 6 19.09 -16.29 9.06
C LEU A 6 18.09 -15.21 9.52
N PHE A 7 18.46 -14.43 10.54
CA PHE A 7 17.61 -13.43 11.19
C PHE A 7 18.02 -11.96 10.93
N ASP A 8 18.95 -11.71 10.00
CA ASP A 8 19.46 -10.36 9.72
C ASP A 8 18.35 -9.38 9.33
N LYS A 9 17.34 -9.84 8.59
CA LYS A 9 16.17 -9.04 8.20
C LYS A 9 15.36 -8.63 9.42
N GLU A 10 15.04 -9.57 10.30
CA GLU A 10 14.23 -9.35 11.50
C GLU A 10 14.94 -8.39 12.46
N GLU A 11 16.25 -8.54 12.62
CA GLU A 11 17.05 -7.64 13.45
C GLU A 11 17.05 -6.21 12.87
N ARG A 12 17.20 -6.07 11.56
CA ARG A 12 17.12 -4.77 10.90
C ARG A 12 15.73 -4.12 11.07
N LEU A 13 14.67 -4.90 10.95
CA LEU A 13 13.31 -4.40 11.18
C LEU A 13 13.08 -3.95 12.64
N LYS A 14 13.66 -4.64 13.61
CA LYS A 14 13.63 -4.22 15.02
C LYS A 14 14.32 -2.86 15.22
N VAL A 15 15.47 -2.66 14.55
CA VAL A 15 16.18 -1.38 14.58
C VAL A 15 15.30 -0.26 13.99
N LEU A 16 14.65 -0.49 12.85
CA LEU A 16 13.73 0.47 12.23
C LEU A 16 12.57 0.83 13.17
N SER A 17 12.01 -0.17 13.87
CA SER A 17 10.93 0.07 14.84
C SER A 17 11.40 0.94 16.01
N LYS A 18 12.62 0.73 16.51
CA LYS A 18 13.22 1.56 17.58
C LYS A 18 13.49 2.98 17.13
N LEU A 19 13.86 3.18 15.87
CA LEU A 19 14.08 4.50 15.28
C LEU A 19 12.76 5.26 15.00
N GLY A 20 11.63 4.60 15.06
CA GLY A 20 10.33 5.21 14.89
C GLY A 20 9.77 5.14 13.46
N ASP A 21 9.56 3.94 12.95
CA ASP A 21 8.95 3.72 11.64
C ASP A 21 7.49 4.16 11.63
N ASN A 22 7.20 5.26 10.92
CA ASN A 22 5.86 5.80 10.77
C ASN A 22 4.92 4.87 10.00
N LEU A 23 5.43 4.09 9.06
CA LEU A 23 4.64 3.12 8.29
C LEU A 23 4.19 1.95 9.17
N GLU A 24 5.02 1.51 10.10
CA GLU A 24 4.62 0.52 11.09
C GLU A 24 3.47 1.01 11.97
N ARG A 25 3.55 2.27 12.42
CA ARG A 25 2.48 2.91 13.20
C ARG A 25 1.18 3.01 12.38
N LEU A 26 1.28 3.39 11.12
CA LEU A 26 0.13 3.47 10.21
C LEU A 26 -0.52 2.10 10.02
N ASN A 27 0.26 1.05 9.82
CA ASN A 27 -0.21 -0.33 9.68
C ASN A 27 -0.99 -0.82 10.91
N LYS A 28 -0.52 -0.45 12.10
CA LYS A 28 -1.19 -0.82 13.36
C LYS A 28 -2.50 -0.07 13.60
N LYS A 29 -2.62 1.15 13.08
CA LYS A 29 -3.78 2.01 13.31
C LYS A 29 -4.92 1.80 12.32
N ILE A 30 -4.63 1.32 11.13
CA ILE A 30 -5.61 1.15 10.06
C ILE A 30 -5.92 -0.34 9.91
N ASN A 31 -7.20 -0.68 9.98
CA ASN A 31 -7.67 -2.00 9.59
C ASN A 31 -7.82 -2.04 8.05
N TRP A 32 -6.77 -2.48 7.37
CA TRP A 32 -6.70 -2.55 5.93
C TRP A 32 -7.71 -3.50 5.31
N GLU A 33 -8.11 -4.55 6.01
CA GLU A 33 -9.08 -5.54 5.52
C GLU A 33 -10.46 -4.95 5.26
N LEU A 34 -10.79 -3.81 5.87
CA LEU A 34 -12.04 -3.09 5.59
C LEU A 34 -12.12 -2.61 4.13
N PHE A 35 -10.99 -2.39 3.48
CA PHE A 35 -10.93 -1.95 2.09
C PHE A 35 -11.07 -3.10 1.09
N SER A 36 -10.79 -4.34 1.49
CA SER A 36 -10.80 -5.51 0.61
C SER A 36 -12.14 -5.69 -0.14
N PRO A 37 -13.32 -5.72 0.52
CA PRO A 37 -14.59 -5.89 -0.19
C PRO A 37 -14.91 -4.71 -1.11
N ILE A 38 -14.55 -3.50 -0.71
CA ILE A 38 -14.77 -2.27 -1.49
C ILE A 38 -13.94 -2.29 -2.76
N LEU A 39 -12.64 -2.62 -2.63
CA LEU A 39 -11.72 -2.72 -3.78
C LEU A 39 -12.12 -3.86 -4.73
N LYS A 40 -12.48 -5.01 -4.19
CA LYS A 40 -12.96 -6.14 -4.99
C LYS A 40 -14.21 -5.78 -5.79
N LYS A 41 -15.16 -5.10 -5.17
CA LYS A 41 -16.39 -4.65 -5.85
C LYS A 41 -16.08 -3.63 -6.95
N ALA A 42 -15.21 -2.66 -6.67
CA ALA A 42 -14.86 -1.60 -7.62
C ALA A 42 -14.01 -2.09 -8.81
N LEU A 43 -13.14 -3.08 -8.57
CA LEU A 43 -12.15 -3.54 -9.55
C LEU A 43 -12.52 -4.88 -10.21
N LYS A 44 -13.68 -5.45 -9.88
CA LYS A 44 -14.15 -6.71 -10.44
C LYS A 44 -14.41 -6.54 -11.94
N LYS A 45 -13.39 -6.84 -12.75
CA LYS A 45 -13.59 -7.14 -14.17
C LYS A 45 -13.94 -8.61 -14.28
N GLU A 46 -14.97 -8.92 -15.06
CA GLU A 46 -15.25 -10.30 -15.46
C GLU A 46 -13.98 -10.91 -16.04
N ALA A 47 -13.57 -12.04 -15.50
CA ALA A 47 -12.42 -12.77 -15.98
C ALA A 47 -12.68 -13.22 -17.41
N LYS A 48 -12.18 -12.47 -18.37
CA LYS A 48 -12.15 -12.90 -19.78
C LYS A 48 -10.93 -13.79 -19.98
N GLY A 49 -11.12 -15.10 -19.89
CA GLY A 49 -10.17 -16.10 -20.36
C GLY A 49 -9.48 -16.91 -19.25
N LEU A 50 -9.28 -18.18 -19.56
CA LEU A 50 -8.44 -19.15 -18.88
C LEU A 50 -6.97 -18.80 -19.15
N GLY A 51 -6.23 -18.35 -18.11
CA GLY A 51 -4.80 -18.13 -18.21
C GLY A 51 -4.39 -16.67 -18.13
N GLY A 52 -4.21 -16.20 -16.92
CA GLY A 52 -3.56 -14.95 -16.61
C GLY A 52 -2.71 -15.12 -15.36
N ARG A 53 -1.62 -14.35 -15.28
CA ARG A 53 -0.82 -14.24 -14.08
C ARG A 53 -1.75 -13.90 -12.89
N PRO A 54 -1.61 -14.56 -11.71
CA PRO A 54 -2.39 -14.20 -10.54
C PRO A 54 -2.27 -12.69 -10.28
N ALA A 55 -3.40 -12.04 -10.15
CA ALA A 55 -3.43 -10.62 -9.85
C ALA A 55 -2.81 -10.40 -8.46
N TYR A 56 -2.07 -9.30 -8.33
CA TYR A 56 -1.62 -8.85 -7.01
C TYR A 56 -2.81 -8.59 -6.10
N ASP A 57 -2.61 -8.78 -4.80
CA ASP A 57 -3.62 -8.46 -3.80
C ASP A 57 -4.04 -6.97 -3.87
N TYR A 58 -5.34 -6.71 -3.91
CA TYR A 58 -5.86 -5.36 -4.08
C TYR A 58 -5.53 -4.44 -2.90
N VAL A 59 -5.52 -4.98 -1.68
CA VAL A 59 -5.16 -4.20 -0.48
C VAL A 59 -3.69 -3.79 -0.54
N MET A 60 -2.82 -4.70 -0.97
CA MET A 60 -1.40 -4.40 -1.17
C MET A 60 -1.21 -3.31 -2.24
N MET A 61 -1.87 -3.44 -3.38
CA MET A 61 -1.81 -2.43 -4.45
C MET A 61 -2.33 -1.07 -3.97
N PHE A 62 -3.37 -1.06 -3.17
CA PHE A 62 -3.91 0.15 -2.56
C PHE A 62 -2.91 0.80 -1.60
N LYS A 63 -2.24 0.01 -0.77
CA LYS A 63 -1.14 0.48 0.09
C LYS A 63 0.01 1.11 -0.72
N ILE A 64 0.33 0.57 -1.89
CA ILE A 64 1.34 1.14 -2.79
C ILE A 64 0.95 2.55 -3.22
N ILE A 65 -0.31 2.77 -3.60
CA ILE A 65 -0.79 4.12 -3.96
C ILE A 65 -0.67 5.08 -2.78
N ILE A 66 -0.93 4.60 -1.57
CA ILE A 66 -0.78 5.40 -0.37
C ILE A 66 0.68 5.79 -0.14
N LEU A 67 1.62 4.87 -0.32
CA LEU A 67 3.05 5.17 -0.28
C LEU A 67 3.43 6.26 -1.28
N GLN A 68 2.94 6.15 -2.51
CA GLN A 68 3.18 7.18 -3.54
C GLN A 68 2.71 8.56 -3.10
N ARG A 69 1.55 8.65 -2.47
CA ARG A 69 0.98 9.91 -2.00
C ARG A 69 1.70 10.46 -0.77
N LEU A 70 2.06 9.59 0.17
CA LEU A 70 2.76 9.99 1.39
C LEU A 70 4.18 10.52 1.09
N TYR A 71 4.87 9.90 0.14
CA TYR A 71 6.25 10.24 -0.20
C TYR A 71 6.39 11.08 -1.47
N ASN A 72 5.27 11.35 -2.16
CA ASN A 72 5.23 12.12 -3.39
C ASN A 72 6.22 11.60 -4.46
N ILE A 73 6.12 10.32 -4.77
CA ILE A 73 7.02 9.62 -5.70
C ILE A 73 6.30 9.13 -6.94
N SER A 74 7.03 9.05 -8.07
CA SER A 74 6.54 8.52 -9.34
C SER A 74 6.33 7.00 -9.31
N ASP A 75 5.72 6.43 -10.35
CA ASP A 75 5.52 4.98 -10.46
C ASP A 75 6.87 4.24 -10.49
N GLU A 76 7.85 4.74 -11.23
CA GLU A 76 9.19 4.19 -11.32
C GLU A 76 9.94 4.29 -9.99
N GLN A 77 9.84 5.44 -9.33
CA GLN A 77 10.43 5.63 -8.01
C GLN A 77 9.76 4.75 -6.95
N THR A 78 8.47 4.50 -7.08
CA THR A 78 7.75 3.60 -6.19
C THR A 78 8.26 2.17 -6.32
N GLU A 79 8.37 1.66 -7.55
CA GLU A 79 8.95 0.34 -7.82
C GLU A 79 10.35 0.22 -7.22
N TYR A 80 11.21 1.21 -7.50
CA TYR A 80 12.57 1.22 -6.98
C TYR A 80 12.61 1.22 -5.44
N GLN A 81 11.85 2.11 -4.80
CA GLN A 81 11.89 2.26 -3.35
C GLN A 81 11.26 1.09 -2.59
N ILE A 82 10.29 0.40 -3.17
CA ILE A 82 9.77 -0.85 -2.59
C ILE A 82 10.85 -1.92 -2.57
N ASN A 83 11.65 -2.03 -3.66
CA ASN A 83 12.76 -2.97 -3.72
C ASN A 83 13.92 -2.60 -2.77
N ASP A 84 14.13 -1.31 -2.52
CA ASP A 84 15.26 -0.78 -1.75
C ASP A 84 15.00 -0.73 -0.24
N ARG A 85 13.75 -0.49 0.19
CA ARG A 85 13.42 -0.20 1.58
C ARG A 85 12.69 -1.33 2.29
N LEU A 86 13.27 -1.87 3.34
CA LEU A 86 12.64 -2.87 4.21
C LEU A 86 11.38 -2.33 4.89
N SER A 87 11.31 -1.04 5.24
CA SER A 87 10.12 -0.42 5.82
C SER A 87 8.93 -0.44 4.86
N PHE A 88 9.17 -0.24 3.57
CA PHE A 88 8.13 -0.33 2.54
C PHE A 88 7.65 -1.78 2.36
N MET A 89 8.58 -2.73 2.29
CA MET A 89 8.25 -4.16 2.21
C MET A 89 7.41 -4.61 3.40
N ARG A 90 7.79 -4.23 4.62
CA ARG A 90 7.04 -4.54 5.83
C ARG A 90 5.64 -3.93 5.80
N PHE A 91 5.51 -2.69 5.38
CA PHE A 91 4.22 -2.02 5.25
C PHE A 91 3.28 -2.73 4.28
N LEU A 92 3.82 -3.21 3.17
CA LEU A 92 3.07 -3.93 2.13
C LEU A 92 2.84 -5.41 2.45
N GLY A 93 3.56 -5.99 3.41
CA GLY A 93 3.54 -7.41 3.70
C GLY A 93 4.25 -8.27 2.65
N ILE A 94 5.26 -7.73 1.97
CA ILE A 94 6.05 -8.39 0.93
C ILE A 94 7.33 -8.96 1.56
N GLU A 95 7.67 -10.20 1.20
CA GLU A 95 8.95 -10.81 1.54
C GLU A 95 10.04 -10.49 0.52
N LEU A 96 11.31 -10.67 0.89
CA LEU A 96 12.45 -10.40 -0.01
C LEU A 96 12.43 -11.22 -1.30
N LYS A 97 11.82 -12.40 -1.27
CA LYS A 97 11.67 -13.31 -2.41
C LYS A 97 10.50 -12.97 -3.31
N ASP A 98 9.57 -12.16 -2.82
CA ASP A 98 8.34 -11.86 -3.54
C ASP A 98 8.59 -10.88 -4.67
N LYS A 99 7.84 -11.02 -5.73
CA LYS A 99 7.93 -10.09 -6.85
C LYS A 99 7.22 -8.78 -6.53
N VAL A 100 7.94 -7.70 -6.69
CA VAL A 100 7.41 -6.33 -6.57
C VAL A 100 6.65 -5.96 -7.85
N PRO A 101 5.46 -5.33 -7.76
CA PRO A 101 4.78 -4.77 -8.92
C PRO A 101 5.65 -3.74 -9.64
N ASP A 102 5.72 -3.84 -10.96
CA ASP A 102 6.42 -2.87 -11.79
C ASP A 102 5.63 -1.55 -11.94
N ALA A 103 6.29 -0.51 -12.42
CA ALA A 103 5.70 0.81 -12.63
C ALA A 103 4.43 0.76 -13.50
N LYS A 104 4.43 -0.06 -14.55
CA LYS A 104 3.27 -0.24 -15.43
C LYS A 104 2.09 -0.88 -14.73
N THR A 105 2.32 -1.87 -13.89
CA THR A 105 1.29 -2.52 -13.07
C THR A 105 0.67 -1.53 -12.08
N ILE A 106 1.49 -0.70 -11.43
CA ILE A 106 1.05 0.36 -10.52
C ILE A 106 0.18 1.38 -11.26
N TRP A 107 0.63 1.83 -12.43
CA TRP A 107 -0.12 2.76 -13.27
C TRP A 107 -1.47 2.17 -13.69
N LEU A 108 -1.50 0.94 -14.19
CA LEU A 108 -2.75 0.26 -14.58
C LEU A 108 -3.74 0.13 -13.44
N PHE A 109 -3.27 -0.14 -12.24
CA PHE A 109 -4.13 -0.22 -11.07
C PHE A 109 -4.77 1.14 -10.73
N LYS A 110 -4.02 2.22 -10.84
CA LYS A 110 -4.54 3.59 -10.67
C LYS A 110 -5.61 3.92 -11.71
N GLU A 111 -5.35 3.60 -12.97
CA GLU A 111 -6.31 3.82 -14.07
C GLU A 111 -7.62 3.06 -13.81
N ARG A 112 -7.55 1.81 -13.39
CA ARG A 112 -8.74 1.01 -13.04
C ARG A 112 -9.53 1.62 -11.87
N LEU A 113 -8.84 2.16 -10.87
CA LEU A 113 -9.52 2.85 -9.77
C LEU A 113 -10.21 4.14 -10.24
N ILE A 114 -9.63 4.85 -11.20
CA ILE A 114 -10.22 6.05 -11.80
C ILE A 114 -11.44 5.66 -12.64
N GLU A 115 -11.34 4.64 -13.48
CA GLU A 115 -12.45 4.12 -14.29
C GLU A 115 -13.63 3.66 -13.43
N ALA A 116 -13.36 3.00 -12.31
CA ALA A 116 -14.40 2.53 -11.39
C ALA A 116 -15.24 3.69 -10.81
N LYS A 117 -14.73 4.90 -10.79
CA LYS A 117 -15.47 6.11 -10.39
C LYS A 117 -16.53 6.52 -11.41
N GLY A 118 -16.31 6.22 -12.70
CA GLY A 118 -17.20 6.62 -13.79
C GLY A 118 -18.46 5.77 -13.95
N LEU A 119 -18.54 4.60 -13.31
CA LEU A 119 -19.60 3.60 -13.53
C LEU A 119 -20.82 3.77 -12.63
N GLY A 120 -20.92 4.79 -11.82
CA GLY A 120 -21.99 4.91 -10.83
C GLY A 120 -22.60 6.30 -10.70
N GLY A 121 -23.07 6.95 -11.75
CA GLY A 121 -24.10 8.03 -11.79
C GLY A 121 -24.12 9.14 -10.72
N ARG A 122 -23.34 9.04 -9.68
CA ARG A 122 -22.96 10.08 -8.72
C ARG A 122 -21.44 10.12 -8.66
N PRO A 123 -20.80 11.29 -8.50
CA PRO A 123 -19.40 11.31 -8.14
C PRO A 123 -19.28 10.52 -6.85
N ALA A 124 -19.01 9.22 -7.00
CA ALA A 124 -18.57 8.43 -5.88
C ALA A 124 -17.42 9.23 -5.29
N TYR A 125 -17.59 9.69 -4.07
CA TYR A 125 -16.56 10.39 -3.33
C TYR A 125 -15.24 9.70 -3.62
N ASP A 126 -14.32 10.45 -4.16
CA ASP A 126 -13.01 9.96 -4.51
C ASP A 126 -12.55 9.01 -3.41
N TYR A 127 -12.50 7.70 -3.68
CA TYR A 127 -12.06 6.72 -2.67
C TYR A 127 -10.69 7.10 -2.10
N VAL A 128 -9.86 7.73 -2.94
CA VAL A 128 -8.58 8.34 -2.53
C VAL A 128 -8.84 9.52 -1.59
N MET A 129 -9.86 10.32 -1.84
CA MET A 129 -10.23 11.45 -0.98
C MET A 129 -10.87 10.98 0.33
N MET A 130 -11.77 10.00 0.29
CA MET A 130 -12.31 9.38 1.51
C MET A 130 -11.18 8.73 2.33
N PHE A 131 -10.23 8.08 1.67
CA PHE A 131 -9.09 7.50 2.34
C PHE A 131 -8.17 8.58 2.91
N LYS A 132 -7.91 9.67 2.18
CA LYS A 132 -7.19 10.84 2.71
C LYS A 132 -7.87 11.41 3.94
N ILE A 133 -9.19 11.54 3.92
CA ILE A 133 -9.96 12.05 5.07
C ILE A 133 -9.84 11.10 6.26
N ILE A 134 -10.00 9.79 6.05
CA ILE A 134 -9.89 8.78 7.11
C ILE A 134 -8.47 8.75 7.70
N ILE A 135 -7.43 8.77 6.85
CA ILE A 135 -6.04 8.84 7.29
C ILE A 135 -5.76 10.14 8.03
N LEU A 136 -6.14 11.27 7.47
CA LEU A 136 -5.93 12.57 8.09
C LEU A 136 -6.65 12.66 9.44
N GLN A 137 -7.88 12.17 9.54
CA GLN A 137 -8.62 12.13 10.81
C GLN A 137 -7.92 11.23 11.84
N ARG A 138 -7.40 10.08 11.42
CA ARG A 138 -6.67 9.15 12.31
C ARG A 138 -5.31 9.69 12.71
N LEU A 139 -4.55 10.26 11.78
CA LEU A 139 -3.25 10.88 12.06
C LEU A 139 -3.41 12.13 12.92
N TYR A 140 -4.42 12.95 12.63
CA TYR A 140 -4.73 14.16 13.38
C TYR A 140 -5.15 13.83 14.82
N SER A 141 -6.04 12.87 15.02
CA SER A 141 -6.44 12.43 16.35
C SER A 141 -5.31 11.76 17.15
N ALA A 142 -4.35 11.12 16.46
CA ALA A 142 -3.16 10.55 17.07
C ALA A 142 -2.16 11.64 17.48
N TYR A 143 -1.96 12.65 16.62
CA TYR A 143 -1.10 13.80 16.90
C TYR A 143 -1.62 14.61 18.11
N PHE A 144 -2.93 14.89 18.17
CA PHE A 144 -3.53 15.61 19.29
C PHE A 144 -3.49 14.86 20.62
N ARG A 145 -3.50 13.52 20.62
CA ARG A 145 -3.34 12.73 21.85
C ARG A 145 -1.91 12.72 22.40
N GLN A 146 -0.92 13.00 21.57
CA GLN A 146 0.49 13.09 22.00
C GLN A 146 0.88 14.48 22.49
N CYS A 147 0.08 15.50 22.17
CA CYS A 147 0.33 16.89 22.58
C CYS A 147 -0.44 17.31 23.86
N ARG A 148 -1.03 16.36 24.57
CA ARG A 148 -1.62 16.59 25.91
C ARG A 148 -0.75 16.05 27.01
#